data_c557dc71fc5b5019ec38d7189181f22f
#
_entry.id   c557dc71fc5b5019ec38d7189181f22f
#
_cell.length_a   1.000
_cell.length_b   1.000
_cell.length_c   1.000
_cell.angle_alpha   90.00
_cell.angle_beta   90.00
_cell.angle_gamma   90.00
#
_symmetry.space_group_name_H-M   'P 1'
#
loop_
_entity.id
_entity.type
_entity.pdbx_description
1 polymer ?
#
loop_
_entity_poly.entity_id
_entity_poly.type
_entity_poly.pdbx_seq_one_letter_code
_entity_poly.pdbx_strand_id
1 'polypeptide(L)'
;SLSDLMTPWERIERRILAAAQADFVTAVYNPKSDGRYWQIYRLREIFLREGRSPETPVGYVRQAGREEQEIHITTLAAFDPETVDMFTVVLIGNSQTYTFNQNIITPRGYYRETRSEATGIGQDIMIRSFRTIETELKNRDIPLDRKWALLHAIHTTADFEMERLLYTDPNAVASLYDTIRTGNLRTIVTDVTMAASGIRKGALQRLGVEVKCYLNDERVAEMATSKGITRTQAGIRLAVEEHPDALFVFGNAPTALMELCDLIRKEKAQPAGIVAAPVGFVHVEESKHMTKPFTHIPKLIVEGRKGGSN
;
A
#
# COMPACT_ATOMS: atom_id res chain seq x y z
N SER A 1 -4.44 -7.09 35.72
CA SER A 1 -3.79 -6.79 36.97
C SER A 1 -2.37 -7.32 37.01
N LEU A 2 -1.46 -6.57 37.59
CA LEU A 2 -0.07 -7.01 37.87
C LEU A 2 0.06 -7.70 39.23
N SER A 3 -1.07 -7.93 39.94
CA SER A 3 -1.05 -8.60 41.25
C SER A 3 -0.57 -10.05 41.11
N ASP A 4 0.57 -10.33 41.72
CA ASP A 4 1.23 -11.64 41.72
C ASP A 4 0.96 -12.47 42.97
N LEU A 5 0.10 -11.96 43.88
CA LEU A 5 -0.27 -12.64 45.12
C LEU A 5 -0.95 -14.01 44.87
N MET A 6 -1.84 -14.05 43.85
CA MET A 6 -2.61 -15.27 43.51
C MET A 6 -2.21 -15.86 42.14
N THR A 7 -1.31 -15.20 41.41
CA THR A 7 -0.88 -15.61 40.06
C THR A 7 0.63 -15.50 39.97
N PRO A 8 1.37 -16.59 39.67
CA PRO A 8 2.82 -16.52 39.50
C PRO A 8 3.23 -15.49 38.47
N TRP A 9 4.33 -14.76 38.75
CA TRP A 9 4.82 -13.68 37.89
C TRP A 9 5.06 -14.13 36.45
N GLU A 10 5.60 -15.30 36.24
CA GLU A 10 5.89 -15.88 34.93
C GLU A 10 4.61 -15.99 34.05
N ARG A 11 3.46 -16.23 34.69
CA ARG A 11 2.17 -16.26 34.00
C ARG A 11 1.71 -14.85 33.61
N ILE A 12 1.94 -13.87 34.47
CA ILE A 12 1.63 -12.46 34.21
C ILE A 12 2.53 -11.95 33.07
N GLU A 13 3.84 -12.19 33.14
CA GLU A 13 4.80 -11.76 32.13
C GLU A 13 4.47 -12.35 30.75
N ARG A 14 4.10 -13.62 30.66
CA ARG A 14 3.64 -14.22 29.38
C ARG A 14 2.41 -13.54 28.80
N ARG A 15 1.45 -13.09 29.66
CA ARG A 15 0.28 -12.34 29.20
C ARG A 15 0.65 -10.94 28.72
N ILE A 16 1.59 -10.28 29.37
CA ILE A 16 2.11 -8.98 28.96
C ILE A 16 2.78 -9.11 27.59
N LEU A 17 3.64 -10.13 27.43
CA LEU A 17 4.32 -10.43 26.18
C LEU A 17 3.33 -10.66 25.03
N ALA A 18 2.33 -11.52 25.26
CA ALA A 18 1.29 -11.79 24.27
C ALA A 18 0.48 -10.54 23.88
N ALA A 19 0.17 -9.67 24.85
CA ALA A 19 -0.54 -8.42 24.59
C ALA A 19 0.32 -7.43 23.79
N ALA A 20 1.62 -7.37 24.06
CA ALA A 20 2.55 -6.52 23.32
C ALA A 20 2.69 -7.00 21.87
N GLN A 21 2.91 -8.31 21.65
CA GLN A 21 3.08 -8.92 20.33
C GLN A 21 1.81 -8.87 19.46
N ALA A 22 0.64 -9.03 20.09
CA ALA A 22 -0.65 -8.99 19.39
C ALA A 22 -1.20 -7.57 19.19
N ASP A 23 -0.43 -6.54 19.52
CA ASP A 23 -0.81 -5.13 19.40
C ASP A 23 -2.11 -4.75 20.12
N PHE A 24 -2.40 -5.37 21.27
CA PHE A 24 -3.58 -5.03 22.06
C PHE A 24 -3.43 -3.69 22.79
N VAL A 25 -4.52 -2.91 22.83
CA VAL A 25 -4.69 -1.90 23.88
C VAL A 25 -4.77 -2.61 25.22
N THR A 26 -3.96 -2.19 26.16
CA THR A 26 -3.81 -2.92 27.43
C THR A 26 -4.18 -2.06 28.62
N ALA A 27 -5.21 -2.46 29.35
CA ALA A 27 -5.57 -1.86 30.63
C ALA A 27 -4.92 -2.62 31.79
N VAL A 28 -4.19 -1.90 32.63
CA VAL A 28 -3.48 -2.43 33.79
C VAL A 28 -4.13 -1.90 35.09
N TYR A 29 -4.81 -2.77 35.79
CA TYR A 29 -5.40 -2.47 37.08
C TYR A 29 -4.43 -2.81 38.19
N ASN A 30 -4.41 -2.03 39.27
CA ASN A 30 -3.54 -2.20 40.43
C ASN A 30 -2.08 -2.38 39.97
N PRO A 31 -1.50 -1.37 39.32
CA PRO A 31 -0.18 -1.47 38.67
C PRO A 31 0.97 -1.58 39.65
N LYS A 32 0.86 -0.96 40.86
CA LYS A 32 1.92 -0.86 41.83
C LYS A 32 1.35 -0.91 43.27
N SER A 33 2.11 -1.43 44.21
CA SER A 33 1.89 -1.37 45.64
C SER A 33 3.23 -1.44 46.39
N ASP A 34 3.26 -1.21 47.69
CA ASP A 34 4.50 -1.19 48.48
C ASP A 34 5.36 -2.46 48.30
N GLY A 35 4.73 -3.62 48.28
CA GLY A 35 5.44 -4.90 48.06
C GLY A 35 5.62 -5.31 46.60
N ARG A 36 5.11 -4.50 45.65
CA ARG A 36 5.08 -4.81 44.22
C ARG A 36 5.32 -3.53 43.43
N TYR A 37 6.59 -3.18 43.24
CA TYR A 37 6.99 -1.90 42.66
C TYR A 37 7.70 -2.05 41.30
N TRP A 38 8.36 -3.17 41.01
CA TRP A 38 9.18 -3.35 39.81
C TRP A 38 8.40 -3.91 38.60
N GLN A 39 7.25 -4.54 38.82
CA GLN A 39 6.48 -5.22 37.77
C GLN A 39 5.96 -4.26 36.68
N ILE A 40 5.63 -3.03 37.05
CA ILE A 40 5.18 -1.99 36.11
C ILE A 40 6.34 -1.49 35.23
N TYR A 41 7.56 -1.45 35.74
CA TYR A 41 8.77 -1.16 34.97
C TYR A 41 9.03 -2.27 33.95
N ARG A 42 8.93 -3.52 34.39
CA ARG A 42 9.12 -4.68 33.51
C ARG A 42 8.08 -4.75 32.41
N LEU A 43 6.84 -4.40 32.70
CA LEU A 43 5.77 -4.28 31.72
C LEU A 43 6.15 -3.26 30.63
N ARG A 44 6.55 -2.04 31.02
CA ARG A 44 6.99 -0.99 30.08
C ARG A 44 8.15 -1.47 29.22
N GLU A 45 9.15 -2.10 29.81
CA GLU A 45 10.31 -2.67 29.10
C GLU A 45 9.89 -3.71 28.06
N ILE A 46 8.98 -4.64 28.41
CA ILE A 46 8.48 -5.66 27.49
C ILE A 46 7.80 -5.00 26.28
N PHE A 47 6.89 -4.04 26.49
CA PHE A 47 6.22 -3.36 25.40
C PHE A 47 7.22 -2.69 24.42
N LEU A 48 8.21 -1.98 24.96
CA LEU A 48 9.25 -1.34 24.14
C LEU A 48 10.11 -2.37 23.39
N ARG A 49 10.52 -3.44 24.05
CA ARG A 49 11.34 -4.50 23.47
C ARG A 49 10.61 -5.26 22.35
N GLU A 50 9.31 -5.48 22.50
CA GLU A 50 8.48 -6.15 21.49
C GLU A 50 8.06 -5.21 20.34
N GLY A 51 8.67 -4.01 20.24
CA GLY A 51 8.51 -3.09 19.11
C GLY A 51 7.36 -2.09 19.23
N ARG A 52 6.74 -1.96 20.41
CA ARG A 52 5.78 -0.89 20.65
C ARG A 52 6.49 0.46 20.56
N SER A 53 5.94 1.38 19.75
CA SER A 53 6.56 2.71 19.57
C SER A 53 6.74 3.43 20.90
N PRO A 54 7.91 4.05 21.16
CA PRO A 54 8.13 4.92 22.31
C PRO A 54 7.08 6.04 22.44
N GLU A 55 6.54 6.50 21.31
CA GLU A 55 5.52 7.57 21.25
C GLU A 55 4.08 7.06 21.44
N THR A 56 3.90 5.75 21.66
CA THR A 56 2.56 5.18 21.91
C THR A 56 1.91 5.90 23.10
N PRO A 57 0.68 6.43 22.96
CA PRO A 57 -0.01 7.10 24.05
C PRO A 57 -0.26 6.16 25.23
N VAL A 58 0.02 6.67 26.41
CA VAL A 58 -0.28 6.04 27.69
C VAL A 58 -1.13 7.01 28.52
N GLY A 59 -2.30 6.55 28.94
CA GLY A 59 -3.14 7.28 29.89
C GLY A 59 -3.18 6.56 31.23
N TYR A 60 -3.13 7.30 32.33
CA TYR A 60 -3.39 6.72 33.63
C TYR A 60 -4.32 7.59 34.43
N VAL A 61 -5.22 6.91 35.15
CA VAL A 61 -6.26 7.54 35.97
C VAL A 61 -6.16 7.00 37.38
N ARG A 62 -5.87 7.90 38.28
CA ARG A 62 -5.91 7.62 39.73
C ARG A 62 -7.32 7.88 40.25
N GLN A 63 -7.83 7.02 41.12
CA GLN A 63 -9.15 7.11 41.73
C GLN A 63 -10.29 7.32 40.72
N ALA A 64 -10.28 6.58 39.62
CA ALA A 64 -11.26 6.70 38.54
C ALA A 64 -12.71 6.66 39.04
N GLY A 65 -13.51 7.68 38.69
CA GLY A 65 -14.92 7.81 39.08
C GLY A 65 -15.15 8.31 40.50
N ARG A 66 -14.12 8.83 41.16
CA ARG A 66 -14.23 9.44 42.51
C ARG A 66 -13.97 10.94 42.45
N GLU A 67 -14.27 11.66 43.56
CA GLU A 67 -14.08 13.12 43.63
C GLU A 67 -12.63 13.53 43.42
N GLU A 68 -11.66 12.74 43.92
CA GLU A 68 -10.23 13.01 43.75
C GLU A 68 -9.64 12.37 42.49
N GLN A 69 -10.41 12.21 41.40
CA GLN A 69 -9.93 11.65 40.16
C GLN A 69 -8.85 12.52 39.53
N GLU A 70 -7.71 11.92 39.20
CA GLU A 70 -6.61 12.55 38.46
C GLU A 70 -6.39 11.80 37.15
N ILE A 71 -6.33 12.54 36.05
CA ILE A 71 -6.14 11.99 34.71
C ILE A 71 -4.82 12.52 34.13
N HIS A 72 -3.96 11.62 33.65
CA HIS A 72 -2.70 11.97 33.02
C HIS A 72 -2.58 11.25 31.68
N ILE A 73 -2.04 11.96 30.69
CA ILE A 73 -1.74 11.43 29.37
C ILE A 73 -0.27 11.72 29.06
N THR A 74 0.44 10.69 28.64
CA THR A 74 1.87 10.72 28.31
C THR A 74 2.17 9.76 27.16
N THR A 75 3.44 9.49 26.87
CA THR A 75 3.88 8.46 25.94
C THR A 75 4.48 7.27 26.68
N LEU A 76 4.63 6.13 26.01
CA LEU A 76 5.22 4.93 26.62
C LEU A 76 6.67 5.18 27.08
N ALA A 77 7.44 5.98 26.34
CA ALA A 77 8.80 6.36 26.73
C ALA A 77 8.84 7.32 27.92
N ALA A 78 7.93 8.28 27.98
CA ALA A 78 7.87 9.29 29.02
C ALA A 78 7.07 8.85 30.26
N PHE A 79 6.37 7.73 30.20
CA PHE A 79 5.61 7.20 31.34
C PHE A 79 6.54 6.89 32.51
N ASP A 80 6.33 7.59 33.64
CA ASP A 80 7.07 7.33 34.86
C ASP A 80 6.28 6.39 35.78
N PRO A 81 6.75 5.14 36.00
CA PRO A 81 6.11 4.19 36.90
C PRO A 81 6.04 4.63 38.36
N GLU A 82 6.77 5.66 38.77
CA GLU A 82 6.68 6.19 40.15
C GLU A 82 5.41 7.01 40.40
N THR A 83 4.77 7.48 39.32
CA THR A 83 3.54 8.30 39.42
C THR A 83 2.26 7.50 39.67
N VAL A 84 2.34 6.16 39.65
CA VAL A 84 1.17 5.28 39.81
C VAL A 84 1.21 4.49 41.11
N ASP A 85 0.03 4.15 41.63
CA ASP A 85 -0.20 3.41 42.88
C ASP A 85 -1.26 2.31 42.67
N MET A 86 -1.69 1.66 43.74
CA MET A 86 -2.72 0.62 43.70
C MET A 86 -4.11 1.11 43.28
N PHE A 87 -4.38 2.42 43.39
CA PHE A 87 -5.65 3.05 43.00
C PHE A 87 -5.67 3.56 41.57
N THR A 88 -4.61 3.29 40.84
CA THR A 88 -4.41 3.75 39.45
C THR A 88 -4.80 2.67 38.44
N VAL A 89 -5.41 3.08 37.33
CA VAL A 89 -5.58 2.30 36.13
C VAL A 89 -4.67 2.89 35.04
N VAL A 90 -3.82 2.08 34.43
CA VAL A 90 -2.94 2.48 33.32
C VAL A 90 -3.48 1.89 32.03
N LEU A 91 -3.65 2.71 31.00
CA LEU A 91 -4.05 2.34 29.66
C LEU A 91 -2.87 2.55 28.73
N ILE A 92 -2.38 1.47 28.11
CA ILE A 92 -1.34 1.53 27.08
C ILE A 92 -2.01 1.34 25.74
N GLY A 93 -1.84 2.30 24.83
CA GLY A 93 -2.36 2.26 23.49
C GLY A 93 -1.71 1.18 22.62
N ASN A 94 -2.22 1.02 21.41
CA ASN A 94 -1.63 0.18 20.37
C ASN A 94 -1.05 1.02 19.23
N SER A 95 -0.61 0.38 18.13
CA SER A 95 -0.02 1.06 16.97
C SER A 95 -0.95 2.09 16.31
N GLN A 96 -2.26 2.01 16.55
CA GLN A 96 -3.27 2.92 15.97
C GLN A 96 -3.78 3.97 16.96
N THR A 97 -3.31 3.91 18.21
CA THR A 97 -3.72 4.85 19.24
C THR A 97 -3.05 6.20 19.02
N TYR A 98 -3.83 7.27 19.13
CA TYR A 98 -3.35 8.66 19.06
C TYR A 98 -4.02 9.53 20.10
N THR A 99 -3.46 10.72 20.33
CA THR A 99 -4.04 11.72 21.21
C THR A 99 -4.76 12.81 20.41
N PHE A 100 -5.95 13.21 20.84
CA PHE A 100 -6.72 14.29 20.26
C PHE A 100 -7.48 15.04 21.36
N ASN A 101 -7.32 16.37 21.42
CA ASN A 101 -7.97 17.23 22.43
C ASN A 101 -7.87 16.67 23.84
N GLN A 102 -6.67 16.32 24.31
CA GLN A 102 -6.40 15.74 25.63
C GLN A 102 -7.16 14.41 25.91
N ASN A 103 -7.49 13.67 24.86
CA ASN A 103 -8.06 12.34 24.96
C ASN A 103 -7.18 11.34 24.23
N ILE A 104 -7.19 10.09 24.72
CA ILE A 104 -6.58 8.97 24.00
C ILE A 104 -7.67 8.29 23.18
N ILE A 105 -7.44 8.17 21.90
CA ILE A 105 -8.37 7.57 20.96
C ILE A 105 -7.70 6.34 20.33
N THR A 106 -8.35 5.18 20.47
CA THR A 106 -8.00 3.98 19.72
C THR A 106 -9.14 3.67 18.76
N PRO A 107 -8.91 3.77 17.43
CA PRO A 107 -9.90 3.35 16.46
C PRO A 107 -10.26 1.87 16.66
N ARG A 108 -11.52 1.51 16.55
CA ARG A 108 -11.98 0.11 16.71
C ARG A 108 -11.59 -0.80 15.53
N GLY A 109 -10.58 -0.44 14.74
CA GLY A 109 -10.18 -1.22 13.56
C GLY A 109 -11.22 -1.21 12.44
N TYR A 110 -12.31 -0.48 12.60
CA TYR A 110 -13.16 -0.13 11.48
C TYR A 110 -12.44 1.00 10.74
N TYR A 111 -11.75 0.67 9.67
CA TYR A 111 -11.35 1.66 8.69
C TYR A 111 -12.62 2.35 8.19
N ARG A 112 -13.01 3.44 8.85
CA ARG A 112 -13.88 4.43 8.26
C ARG A 112 -13.01 5.26 7.30
N GLU A 113 -12.65 4.68 6.18
CA GLU A 113 -12.67 5.51 4.99
C GLU A 113 -14.10 6.05 4.88
N THR A 114 -14.24 7.31 4.53
CA THR A 114 -15.54 7.93 4.19
C THR A 114 -16.23 7.04 3.17
N ARG A 115 -17.04 6.11 3.64
CA ARG A 115 -17.81 5.17 2.82
C ARG A 115 -18.88 5.95 2.09
N SER A 116 -18.83 5.98 0.77
CA SER A 116 -20.07 5.81 0.06
C SER A 116 -20.52 4.36 0.30
N GLU A 117 -21.71 4.13 0.82
CA GLU A 117 -22.18 2.80 1.27
C GLU A 117 -22.08 1.68 0.20
N ALA A 118 -21.99 2.03 -1.08
CA ALA A 118 -21.82 1.10 -2.20
C ALA A 118 -20.36 0.59 -2.42
N THR A 119 -19.33 1.28 -1.89
CA THR A 119 -17.92 0.91 -2.14
C THR A 119 -17.31 0.02 -1.05
N GLY A 120 -17.95 -0.10 0.11
CA GLY A 120 -17.40 -0.84 1.27
C GLY A 120 -17.24 -2.33 1.03
N ILE A 121 -18.21 -2.99 0.39
CA ILE A 121 -18.22 -4.46 0.20
C ILE A 121 -17.08 -4.89 -0.75
N GLY A 122 -16.90 -4.19 -1.87
CA GLY A 122 -15.84 -4.51 -2.83
C GLY A 122 -14.44 -4.32 -2.23
N GLN A 123 -14.26 -3.34 -1.38
CA GLN A 123 -13.00 -3.08 -0.69
C GLN A 123 -12.69 -4.13 0.38
N ASP A 124 -13.71 -4.56 1.15
CA ASP A 124 -13.57 -5.64 2.12
C ASP A 124 -13.19 -6.96 1.43
N ILE A 125 -13.76 -7.24 0.25
CA ILE A 125 -13.42 -8.42 -0.57
C ILE A 125 -11.94 -8.31 -1.03
N MET A 126 -11.51 -7.16 -1.52
CA MET A 126 -10.13 -6.94 -1.97
C MET A 126 -9.14 -7.12 -0.81
N ILE A 127 -9.41 -6.57 0.37
CA ILE A 127 -8.56 -6.72 1.56
C ILE A 127 -8.46 -8.18 1.98
N ARG A 128 -9.57 -8.93 2.00
CA ARG A 128 -9.57 -10.36 2.32
C ARG A 128 -8.76 -11.14 1.29
N SER A 129 -8.94 -10.84 0.00
CA SER A 129 -8.17 -11.44 -1.07
C SER A 129 -6.68 -11.19 -0.91
N PHE A 130 -6.26 -9.96 -0.63
CA PHE A 130 -4.84 -9.64 -0.41
C PHE A 130 -4.26 -10.41 0.78
N ARG A 131 -4.98 -10.51 1.89
CA ARG A 131 -4.55 -11.32 3.05
C ARG A 131 -4.38 -12.79 2.69
N THR A 132 -5.33 -13.36 1.94
CA THR A 132 -5.23 -14.74 1.45
C THR A 132 -3.99 -14.91 0.56
N ILE A 133 -3.80 -14.04 -0.42
CA ILE A 133 -2.65 -14.05 -1.31
C ILE A 133 -1.35 -13.96 -0.49
N GLU A 134 -1.25 -13.05 0.47
CA GLU A 134 -0.05 -12.89 1.31
C GLU A 134 0.31 -14.16 2.09
N THR A 135 -0.68 -14.95 2.54
CA THR A 135 -0.42 -16.22 3.24
C THR A 135 0.12 -17.31 2.31
N GLU A 136 -0.22 -17.24 1.02
CA GLU A 136 0.14 -18.23 -0.01
C GLU A 136 1.42 -17.86 -0.79
N LEU A 137 1.89 -16.61 -0.70
CA LEU A 137 3.15 -16.18 -1.32
C LEU A 137 4.33 -17.03 -0.83
N LYS A 138 5.15 -17.50 -1.77
CA LYS A 138 6.36 -18.29 -1.48
C LYS A 138 7.48 -17.42 -0.93
N ASN A 139 7.67 -16.24 -1.53
CA ASN A 139 8.64 -15.25 -1.06
C ASN A 139 7.93 -14.22 -0.18
N ARG A 140 8.33 -14.09 1.07
CA ARG A 140 7.79 -13.11 2.02
C ARG A 140 8.63 -11.84 2.12
N ASP A 141 9.85 -11.89 1.62
CA ASP A 141 10.79 -10.77 1.65
C ASP A 141 10.74 -9.98 0.33
N ILE A 142 9.56 -9.44 0.03
CA ILE A 142 9.30 -8.64 -1.16
C ILE A 142 9.25 -7.17 -0.74
N PRO A 143 10.00 -6.26 -1.40
CA PRO A 143 9.90 -4.82 -1.15
C PRO A 143 8.46 -4.33 -1.25
N LEU A 144 8.06 -3.41 -0.36
CA LEU A 144 6.67 -3.01 -0.18
C LEU A 144 6.02 -2.46 -1.47
N ASP A 145 6.75 -1.67 -2.23
CA ASP A 145 6.30 -1.11 -3.50
C ASP A 145 6.02 -2.21 -4.55
N ARG A 146 6.94 -3.18 -4.71
CA ARG A 146 6.74 -4.35 -5.57
C ARG A 146 5.61 -5.24 -5.07
N LYS A 147 5.53 -5.46 -3.75
CA LYS A 147 4.49 -6.28 -3.12
C LYS A 147 3.10 -5.75 -3.44
N TRP A 148 2.92 -4.43 -3.37
CA TRP A 148 1.65 -3.79 -3.70
C TRP A 148 1.20 -4.09 -5.14
N ALA A 149 2.08 -3.93 -6.13
CA ALA A 149 1.80 -4.27 -7.52
C ALA A 149 1.53 -5.78 -7.71
N LEU A 150 2.28 -6.63 -7.02
CA LEU A 150 2.12 -8.09 -7.08
C LEU A 150 0.77 -8.56 -6.54
N LEU A 151 0.34 -8.04 -5.39
CA LEU A 151 -0.95 -8.37 -4.80
C LEU A 151 -2.11 -8.04 -5.75
N HIS A 152 -2.04 -6.89 -6.43
CA HIS A 152 -3.04 -6.53 -7.44
C HIS A 152 -2.99 -7.45 -8.66
N ALA A 153 -1.80 -7.78 -9.17
CA ALA A 153 -1.64 -8.68 -10.31
C ALA A 153 -2.20 -10.08 -10.00
N ILE A 154 -1.89 -10.64 -8.84
CA ILE A 154 -2.42 -11.96 -8.43
C ILE A 154 -3.93 -11.86 -8.16
N HIS A 155 -4.41 -10.80 -7.50
CA HIS A 155 -5.84 -10.64 -7.23
C HIS A 155 -6.69 -10.64 -8.51
N THR A 156 -6.21 -10.01 -9.57
CA THR A 156 -6.96 -9.92 -10.83
C THR A 156 -6.85 -11.17 -11.70
N THR A 157 -5.74 -11.89 -11.61
CA THR A 157 -5.46 -13.07 -12.46
C THR A 157 -5.68 -14.39 -11.76
N ALA A 158 -5.73 -14.42 -10.42
CA ALA A 158 -5.66 -15.62 -9.58
C ALA A 158 -4.44 -16.51 -9.89
N ASP A 159 -3.34 -15.92 -10.38
CA ASP A 159 -2.16 -16.63 -10.86
C ASP A 159 -0.92 -16.28 -10.05
N PHE A 160 -0.47 -17.20 -9.20
CA PHE A 160 0.75 -17.04 -8.40
C PHE A 160 2.05 -17.09 -9.19
N GLU A 161 2.02 -17.45 -10.49
CA GLU A 161 3.20 -17.27 -11.34
C GLU A 161 3.64 -15.80 -11.45
N MET A 162 2.74 -14.87 -11.15
CA MET A 162 3.06 -13.43 -11.10
C MET A 162 4.20 -13.11 -10.12
N GLU A 163 4.44 -13.90 -9.06
CA GLU A 163 5.62 -13.75 -8.20
C GLU A 163 6.93 -13.78 -8.99
N ARG A 164 7.00 -14.63 -10.01
CA ARG A 164 8.16 -14.79 -10.88
C ARG A 164 8.13 -13.84 -12.07
N LEU A 165 6.96 -13.58 -12.62
CA LEU A 165 6.78 -12.86 -13.87
C LEU A 165 6.73 -11.34 -13.69
N LEU A 166 6.31 -10.84 -12.54
CA LEU A 166 6.26 -9.39 -12.33
C LEU A 166 7.66 -8.84 -12.03
N TYR A 167 8.22 -8.15 -13.00
CA TYR A 167 9.41 -7.33 -12.84
C TYR A 167 9.02 -5.90 -12.53
N THR A 168 9.69 -5.27 -11.59
CA THR A 168 9.59 -3.85 -11.28
C THR A 168 10.99 -3.27 -11.13
N ASP A 169 11.25 -2.11 -11.72
CA ASP A 169 12.47 -1.39 -11.38
C ASP A 169 12.44 -1.01 -9.87
N PRO A 170 13.59 -0.91 -9.23
CA PRO A 170 13.66 -0.43 -7.86
C PRO A 170 12.95 0.92 -7.71
N ASN A 171 12.06 1.03 -6.73
CA ASN A 171 11.26 2.23 -6.44
C ASN A 171 10.33 2.70 -7.57
N ALA A 172 10.06 1.90 -8.61
CA ALA A 172 9.21 2.31 -9.73
C ALA A 172 7.81 2.72 -9.29
N VAL A 173 7.19 1.91 -8.44
CA VAL A 173 5.82 2.20 -7.94
C VAL A 173 5.82 3.46 -7.07
N ALA A 174 6.80 3.61 -6.17
CA ALA A 174 6.92 4.78 -5.32
C ALA A 174 7.16 6.05 -6.15
N SER A 175 8.05 5.99 -7.15
CA SER A 175 8.35 7.11 -8.06
C SER A 175 7.11 7.53 -8.85
N LEU A 176 6.38 6.59 -9.43
CA LEU A 176 5.14 6.87 -10.16
C LEU A 176 4.05 7.44 -9.25
N TYR A 177 3.91 6.91 -8.04
CA TYR A 177 2.99 7.44 -7.05
C TYR A 177 3.31 8.90 -6.70
N ASP A 178 4.58 9.22 -6.44
CA ASP A 178 5.01 10.59 -6.14
C ASP A 178 4.78 11.54 -7.34
N THR A 179 5.04 11.09 -8.57
CA THR A 179 4.80 11.87 -9.79
C THR A 179 3.30 12.20 -9.95
N ILE A 180 2.42 11.25 -9.66
CA ILE A 180 0.97 11.46 -9.65
C ILE A 180 0.58 12.41 -8.52
N ARG A 181 1.05 12.17 -7.30
CA ARG A 181 0.69 12.94 -6.10
C ARG A 181 1.12 14.41 -6.19
N THR A 182 2.25 14.67 -6.80
CA THR A 182 2.77 16.04 -7.01
C THR A 182 2.13 16.77 -8.20
N GLY A 183 1.21 16.12 -8.94
CA GLY A 183 0.55 16.69 -10.11
C GLY A 183 1.43 16.81 -11.35
N ASN A 184 2.61 16.16 -11.35
CA ASN A 184 3.54 16.11 -12.48
C ASN A 184 3.11 15.09 -13.55
N LEU A 185 2.28 14.09 -13.19
CA LEU A 185 1.62 13.19 -14.13
C LEU A 185 0.16 13.58 -14.29
N ARG A 186 -0.26 13.93 -15.51
CA ARG A 186 -1.63 14.33 -15.82
C ARG A 186 -2.34 13.38 -16.76
N THR A 187 -1.61 12.57 -17.50
CA THR A 187 -2.18 11.72 -18.54
C THR A 187 -1.64 10.30 -18.45
N ILE A 188 -2.57 9.34 -18.46
CA ILE A 188 -2.28 7.91 -18.66
C ILE A 188 -2.75 7.57 -20.07
N VAL A 189 -1.88 6.96 -20.86
CA VAL A 189 -2.20 6.48 -22.21
C VAL A 189 -2.29 4.96 -22.19
N THR A 190 -3.35 4.39 -22.74
CA THR A 190 -3.51 2.94 -22.88
C THR A 190 -3.51 2.51 -24.34
N ASP A 191 -3.03 1.31 -24.60
CA ASP A 191 -2.99 0.73 -25.96
C ASP A 191 -4.37 0.33 -26.48
N VAL A 192 -5.27 -0.08 -25.57
CA VAL A 192 -6.64 -0.53 -25.89
C VAL A 192 -7.67 0.02 -24.91
N THR A 193 -8.92 0.12 -25.36
CA THR A 193 -10.03 0.64 -24.54
C THR A 193 -10.34 -0.23 -23.34
N MET A 194 -10.06 -1.52 -23.38
CA MET A 194 -10.24 -2.44 -22.27
C MET A 194 -9.35 -2.06 -21.09
N ALA A 195 -8.08 -1.75 -21.34
CA ALA A 195 -7.15 -1.28 -20.32
C ALA A 195 -7.61 0.06 -19.72
N ALA A 196 -8.05 1.00 -20.55
CA ALA A 196 -8.61 2.28 -20.08
C ALA A 196 -9.84 2.10 -19.19
N SER A 197 -10.71 1.12 -19.51
CA SER A 197 -11.94 0.84 -18.77
C SER A 197 -11.68 0.25 -17.38
N GLY A 198 -10.54 -0.43 -17.19
CA GLY A 198 -10.12 -1.01 -15.90
C GLY A 198 -9.64 0.03 -14.89
N ILE A 199 -9.25 1.22 -15.32
CA ILE A 199 -8.72 2.25 -14.42
C ILE A 199 -9.86 2.97 -13.68
N ARG A 200 -9.74 3.08 -12.35
CA ARG A 200 -10.80 3.63 -11.48
C ARG A 200 -11.03 5.10 -11.71
N LYS A 201 -12.15 5.48 -12.35
CA LYS A 201 -12.53 6.86 -12.66
C LYS A 201 -12.54 7.79 -11.45
N GLY A 202 -13.06 7.34 -10.30
CA GLY A 202 -13.10 8.14 -9.08
C GLY A 202 -11.72 8.44 -8.49
N ALA A 203 -10.73 7.57 -8.69
CA ALA A 203 -9.36 7.84 -8.31
C ALA A 203 -8.71 8.88 -9.22
N LEU A 204 -8.92 8.75 -10.53
CA LEU A 204 -8.43 9.68 -11.53
C LEU A 204 -8.94 11.12 -11.29
N GLN A 205 -10.23 11.27 -11.02
CA GLN A 205 -10.83 12.58 -10.71
C GLN A 205 -10.18 13.25 -9.50
N ARG A 206 -9.95 12.47 -8.40
CA ARG A 206 -9.30 13.00 -7.19
C ARG A 206 -7.86 13.42 -7.42
N LEU A 207 -7.17 12.75 -8.32
CA LEU A 207 -5.75 12.96 -8.62
C LEU A 207 -5.52 13.96 -9.76
N GLY A 208 -6.59 14.42 -10.43
CA GLY A 208 -6.47 15.32 -11.59
C GLY A 208 -5.79 14.66 -12.80
N VAL A 209 -5.91 13.32 -12.92
CA VAL A 209 -5.31 12.53 -14.00
C VAL A 209 -6.41 12.09 -14.98
N GLU A 210 -6.14 12.20 -16.28
CA GLU A 210 -7.01 11.68 -17.33
C GLU A 210 -6.43 10.42 -17.97
N VAL A 211 -7.34 9.57 -18.50
CA VAL A 211 -6.95 8.38 -19.28
C VAL A 211 -7.36 8.57 -20.72
N LYS A 212 -6.41 8.35 -21.63
CA LYS A 212 -6.60 8.44 -23.07
C LYS A 212 -6.29 7.11 -23.76
N CYS A 213 -7.14 6.77 -24.73
CA CYS A 213 -6.91 5.65 -25.63
C CYS A 213 -7.26 6.12 -27.05
N TYR A 214 -6.29 6.14 -27.92
CA TYR A 214 -6.43 6.68 -29.27
C TYR A 214 -6.91 5.64 -30.30
N LEU A 215 -7.18 4.39 -29.88
CA LEU A 215 -7.52 3.29 -30.79
C LEU A 215 -8.72 3.61 -31.71
N ASN A 216 -9.67 4.40 -31.23
CA ASN A 216 -10.91 4.77 -31.94
C ASN A 216 -10.87 6.19 -32.52
N ASP A 217 -9.74 6.87 -32.47
CA ASP A 217 -9.58 8.19 -33.10
C ASP A 217 -9.56 8.03 -34.65
N GLU A 218 -10.29 8.89 -35.34
CA GLU A 218 -10.39 8.82 -36.81
C GLU A 218 -9.05 9.00 -37.48
N ARG A 219 -8.19 9.87 -36.95
CA ARG A 219 -6.81 10.10 -37.42
C ARG A 219 -5.95 8.84 -37.39
N VAL A 220 -6.22 7.96 -36.42
CA VAL A 220 -5.49 6.69 -36.25
C VAL A 220 -5.81 5.71 -37.38
N ALA A 221 -7.08 5.64 -37.82
CA ALA A 221 -7.47 4.76 -38.90
C ALA A 221 -6.79 5.17 -40.24
N GLU A 222 -6.77 6.47 -40.51
CA GLU A 222 -6.09 7.02 -41.71
C GLU A 222 -4.56 6.80 -41.65
N MET A 223 -3.94 7.11 -40.51
CA MET A 223 -2.52 6.91 -40.30
C MET A 223 -2.12 5.42 -40.43
N ALA A 224 -2.89 4.51 -39.88
CA ALA A 224 -2.64 3.08 -39.98
C ALA A 224 -2.63 2.60 -41.42
N THR A 225 -3.63 3.03 -42.21
CA THR A 225 -3.74 2.66 -43.60
C THR A 225 -2.62 3.27 -44.46
N SER A 226 -2.36 4.57 -44.32
CA SER A 226 -1.36 5.28 -45.13
C SER A 226 0.08 4.82 -44.86
N LYS A 227 0.39 4.41 -43.62
CA LYS A 227 1.72 4.00 -43.19
C LYS A 227 1.92 2.47 -43.18
N GLY A 228 0.88 1.69 -43.43
CA GLY A 228 0.94 0.22 -43.38
C GLY A 228 1.27 -0.33 -41.98
N ILE A 229 0.76 0.29 -40.92
CA ILE A 229 1.00 -0.08 -39.52
C ILE A 229 -0.31 -0.46 -38.83
N THR A 230 -0.23 -1.08 -37.64
CA THR A 230 -1.42 -1.40 -36.87
C THR A 230 -2.06 -0.15 -36.31
N ARG A 231 -3.39 -0.19 -36.04
CA ARG A 231 -4.10 0.93 -35.40
C ARG A 231 -3.53 1.24 -34.01
N THR A 232 -3.07 0.24 -33.28
CA THR A 232 -2.46 0.44 -31.95
C THR A 232 -1.10 1.14 -32.06
N GLN A 233 -0.29 0.84 -33.07
CA GLN A 233 0.94 1.60 -33.37
C GLN A 233 0.63 3.06 -33.74
N ALA A 234 -0.33 3.28 -34.64
CA ALA A 234 -0.75 4.64 -35.01
C ALA A 234 -1.28 5.42 -33.82
N GLY A 235 -2.05 4.75 -32.92
CA GLY A 235 -2.55 5.35 -31.69
C GLY A 235 -1.43 5.80 -30.75
N ILE A 236 -0.36 5.00 -30.60
CA ILE A 236 0.81 5.40 -29.79
C ILE A 236 1.58 6.56 -30.42
N ARG A 237 1.71 6.62 -31.76
CA ARG A 237 2.31 7.79 -32.42
C ARG A 237 1.57 9.07 -32.11
N LEU A 238 0.26 9.04 -32.25
CA LEU A 238 -0.59 10.19 -31.96
C LEU A 238 -0.54 10.56 -30.46
N ALA A 239 -0.56 9.55 -29.59
CA ALA A 239 -0.47 9.77 -28.15
C ALA A 239 0.87 10.42 -27.75
N VAL A 240 1.99 10.04 -28.36
CA VAL A 240 3.31 10.62 -28.10
C VAL A 240 3.40 12.06 -28.64
N GLU A 241 2.77 12.36 -29.78
CA GLU A 241 2.69 13.72 -30.30
C GLU A 241 1.96 14.67 -29.33
N GLU A 242 0.90 14.21 -28.67
CA GLU A 242 0.09 15.01 -27.74
C GLU A 242 0.57 14.94 -26.29
N HIS A 243 1.11 13.80 -25.84
CA HIS A 243 1.48 13.52 -24.45
C HIS A 243 2.79 12.72 -24.37
N PRO A 244 3.93 13.30 -24.73
CA PRO A 244 5.22 12.57 -24.78
C PRO A 244 5.71 12.12 -23.40
N ASP A 245 5.20 12.72 -22.34
CA ASP A 245 5.55 12.52 -20.93
C ASP A 245 4.51 11.71 -20.14
N ALA A 246 3.52 11.11 -20.81
CA ALA A 246 2.47 10.33 -20.17
C ALA A 246 3.01 9.05 -19.50
N LEU A 247 2.21 8.46 -18.60
CA LEU A 247 2.36 7.07 -18.19
C LEU A 247 1.71 6.18 -19.26
N PHE A 248 2.51 5.33 -19.92
CA PHE A 248 2.01 4.42 -20.93
C PHE A 248 1.73 3.04 -20.37
N VAL A 249 0.53 2.51 -20.62
CA VAL A 249 0.03 1.24 -20.10
C VAL A 249 -0.37 0.34 -21.27
N PHE A 250 0.28 -0.81 -21.39
CA PHE A 250 0.06 -1.78 -22.45
C PHE A 250 -0.53 -3.05 -21.84
N GLY A 251 -1.79 -3.34 -22.16
CA GLY A 251 -2.49 -4.53 -21.70
C GLY A 251 -2.70 -5.59 -22.78
N ASN A 252 -2.53 -5.24 -24.06
CA ASN A 252 -2.87 -6.16 -25.15
C ASN A 252 -1.90 -6.15 -26.33
N ALA A 253 -1.46 -4.99 -26.81
CA ALA A 253 -0.81 -4.86 -28.12
C ALA A 253 0.72 -4.77 -28.02
N PRO A 254 1.47 -5.86 -28.31
CA PRO A 254 2.94 -5.81 -28.32
C PRO A 254 3.49 -4.86 -29.38
N THR A 255 2.85 -4.73 -30.52
CA THR A 255 3.28 -3.78 -31.57
C THR A 255 3.20 -2.32 -31.15
N ALA A 256 2.25 -1.98 -30.28
CA ALA A 256 2.13 -0.65 -29.68
C ALA A 256 3.30 -0.36 -28.72
N LEU A 257 3.68 -1.33 -27.91
CA LEU A 257 4.83 -1.23 -27.01
C LEU A 257 6.14 -1.09 -27.78
N MET A 258 6.32 -1.85 -28.85
CA MET A 258 7.49 -1.74 -29.75
C MET A 258 7.57 -0.34 -30.37
N GLU A 259 6.44 0.20 -30.81
CA GLU A 259 6.37 1.55 -31.37
C GLU A 259 6.79 2.62 -30.35
N LEU A 260 6.33 2.51 -29.08
CA LEU A 260 6.78 3.41 -28.02
C LEU A 260 8.29 3.31 -27.82
N CYS A 261 8.85 2.12 -27.76
CA CYS A 261 10.30 1.91 -27.64
C CYS A 261 11.09 2.59 -28.78
N ASP A 262 10.60 2.50 -30.00
CA ASP A 262 11.21 3.17 -31.13
C ASP A 262 11.12 4.70 -31.06
N LEU A 263 10.01 5.23 -30.54
CA LEU A 263 9.84 6.67 -30.35
C LEU A 263 10.73 7.20 -29.22
N ILE A 264 10.93 6.43 -28.13
CA ILE A 264 11.88 6.77 -27.07
C ILE A 264 13.32 6.83 -27.63
N ARG A 265 13.73 5.83 -28.40
CA ARG A 265 15.06 5.79 -29.00
C ARG A 265 15.32 6.95 -29.99
N LYS A 266 14.27 7.48 -30.58
CA LYS A 266 14.32 8.65 -31.48
C LYS A 266 14.15 9.97 -30.72
N GLU A 267 14.19 9.94 -29.38
CA GLU A 267 14.03 11.10 -28.49
C GLU A 267 12.71 11.86 -28.69
N LYS A 268 11.66 11.18 -29.20
CA LYS A 268 10.33 11.76 -29.41
C LYS A 268 9.39 11.58 -28.21
N ALA A 269 9.71 10.67 -27.33
CA ALA A 269 8.94 10.37 -26.11
C ALA A 269 9.87 10.32 -24.90
N GLN A 270 9.40 10.85 -23.77
CA GLN A 270 10.04 10.78 -22.46
C GLN A 270 9.00 10.37 -21.42
N PRO A 271 8.50 9.12 -21.45
CA PRO A 271 7.43 8.67 -20.59
C PRO A 271 7.74 8.86 -19.11
N ALA A 272 6.76 9.28 -18.31
CA ALA A 272 6.85 9.25 -16.85
C ALA A 272 6.99 7.82 -16.31
N GLY A 273 6.53 6.83 -17.07
CA GLY A 273 6.72 5.41 -16.79
C GLY A 273 6.06 4.51 -17.82
N ILE A 274 6.34 3.21 -17.71
CA ILE A 274 5.81 2.18 -18.60
C ILE A 274 5.26 1.02 -17.76
N VAL A 275 4.01 0.63 -18.04
CA VAL A 275 3.43 -0.63 -17.56
C VAL A 275 3.31 -1.55 -18.79
N ALA A 276 4.15 -2.58 -18.86
CA ALA A 276 4.28 -3.47 -19.99
C ALA A 276 3.70 -4.86 -19.66
N ALA A 277 2.42 -5.04 -19.93
CA ALA A 277 1.70 -6.29 -19.73
C ALA A 277 0.96 -6.78 -21.00
N PRO A 278 1.47 -6.59 -22.25
CA PRO A 278 0.80 -7.19 -23.39
C PRO A 278 0.77 -8.70 -23.26
N VAL A 279 -0.26 -9.34 -23.81
CA VAL A 279 -0.49 -10.78 -23.76
C VAL A 279 -0.54 -11.38 -25.15
N GLY A 280 -0.06 -12.60 -25.34
CA GLY A 280 -0.14 -13.31 -26.61
C GLY A 280 1.10 -14.12 -26.96
N PHE A 281 1.24 -14.45 -28.25
CA PHE A 281 2.26 -15.39 -28.73
C PHE A 281 3.23 -14.81 -29.75
N VAL A 282 2.90 -13.67 -30.36
CA VAL A 282 3.72 -13.06 -31.42
C VAL A 282 4.25 -11.72 -30.90
N HIS A 283 5.58 -11.55 -30.93
CA HIS A 283 6.31 -10.35 -30.49
C HIS A 283 6.08 -9.91 -29.05
N VAL A 284 5.38 -10.68 -28.21
CA VAL A 284 5.04 -10.28 -26.83
C VAL A 284 6.29 -10.18 -25.97
N GLU A 285 7.09 -11.25 -25.91
CA GLU A 285 8.31 -11.28 -25.10
C GLU A 285 9.35 -10.28 -25.62
N GLU A 286 9.50 -10.19 -26.94
CA GLU A 286 10.38 -9.23 -27.60
C GLU A 286 10.03 -7.78 -27.24
N SER A 287 8.77 -7.41 -27.35
CA SER A 287 8.29 -6.05 -27.02
C SER A 287 8.61 -5.65 -25.59
N LYS A 288 8.48 -6.59 -24.63
CA LYS A 288 8.81 -6.38 -23.22
C LYS A 288 10.31 -6.20 -23.00
N HIS A 289 11.13 -7.03 -23.67
CA HIS A 289 12.59 -6.91 -23.60
C HIS A 289 13.09 -5.58 -24.17
N MET A 290 12.45 -5.03 -25.19
CA MET A 290 12.80 -3.73 -25.77
C MET A 290 12.70 -2.57 -24.77
N THR A 291 11.93 -2.71 -23.69
CA THR A 291 11.81 -1.66 -22.65
C THR A 291 12.98 -1.64 -21.67
N LYS A 292 13.68 -2.78 -21.49
CA LYS A 292 14.71 -2.94 -20.44
C LYS A 292 15.91 -1.97 -20.56
N PRO A 293 16.39 -1.60 -21.75
CA PRO A 293 17.50 -0.64 -21.89
C PRO A 293 17.19 0.77 -21.37
N PHE A 294 15.93 1.16 -21.22
CA PHE A 294 15.54 2.49 -20.76
C PHE A 294 15.57 2.57 -19.23
N THR A 295 16.76 2.49 -18.62
CA THR A 295 16.94 2.42 -17.16
C THR A 295 16.49 3.66 -16.41
N HIS A 296 16.37 4.80 -17.10
CA HIS A 296 15.92 6.07 -16.54
C HIS A 296 14.37 6.21 -16.48
N ILE A 297 13.63 5.30 -17.12
CA ILE A 297 12.16 5.31 -17.12
C ILE A 297 11.65 4.24 -16.14
N PRO A 298 10.90 4.61 -15.09
CA PRO A 298 10.29 3.65 -14.18
C PRO A 298 9.37 2.68 -14.91
N LYS A 299 9.52 1.38 -14.66
CA LYS A 299 8.70 0.39 -15.37
C LYS A 299 8.27 -0.79 -14.51
N LEU A 300 7.08 -1.29 -14.85
CA LEU A 300 6.54 -2.56 -14.39
C LEU A 300 6.32 -3.43 -15.61
N ILE A 301 6.81 -4.67 -15.59
CA ILE A 301 6.74 -5.60 -16.72
C ILE A 301 6.19 -6.94 -16.22
N VAL A 302 5.15 -7.46 -16.85
CA VAL A 302 4.79 -8.87 -16.71
C VAL A 302 5.56 -9.66 -17.75
N GLU A 303 6.63 -10.33 -17.33
CA GLU A 303 7.54 -11.05 -18.24
C GLU A 303 6.85 -12.26 -18.92
N GLY A 304 7.48 -12.78 -19.98
CA GLY A 304 6.94 -13.89 -20.76
C GLY A 304 5.69 -13.52 -21.57
N ARG A 305 4.85 -14.52 -21.85
CA ARG A 305 3.67 -14.37 -22.73
C ARG A 305 2.40 -13.94 -21.97
N LYS A 306 2.41 -14.04 -20.64
CA LYS A 306 1.30 -13.63 -19.80
C LYS A 306 1.22 -12.11 -19.67
N GLY A 307 0.01 -11.64 -19.38
CA GLY A 307 -0.30 -10.23 -19.27
C GLY A 307 -1.82 -10.06 -19.33
N GLY A 308 -2.26 -8.90 -19.75
CA GLY A 308 -3.67 -8.58 -19.94
C GLY A 308 -4.00 -7.15 -19.54
N SER A 309 -5.20 -6.73 -19.89
CA SER A 309 -5.73 -5.40 -19.57
C SER A 309 -6.30 -5.28 -18.15
N ASN A 310 -6.24 -6.34 -17.37
CA ASN A 310 -6.76 -6.41 -16.00
C ASN A 310 -5.71 -5.96 -14.99
#